data_9484cbdae68f85c17d898d64b9ebbd70
#
_entry.id   9484cbdae68f85c17d898d64b9ebbd70
#
_cell.length_a   1.000
_cell.length_b   1.000
_cell.length_c   1.000
_cell.angle_alpha   90.00
_cell.angle_beta   90.00
_cell.angle_gamma   90.00
#
_symmetry.space_group_name_H-M   'P 1'
#
loop_
_entity.id
_entity.type
_entity.pdbx_description
1 polymer ?
#
loop_
_entity_poly.entity_id
_entity_poly.type
_entity_poly.pdbx_seq_one_letter_code
_entity_poly.pdbx_strand_id
1 'polypeptide(L)'
;MSPVKHTWRLATSLGALAVVATGGVLALSGAGPASGSQQTEAGLVRADTAQLPEVKSAFTAAIKTSRAAQAPPASAVGDVSSLAAGQAAPEISASVRRQQLSAGLDSLAKHFTPAQAEHEAVGLRNAVAEEANPAFRNLGSGASKITFTRVGVSGSTATVQAQVTIWAKFQQRLDGTWVTANPVNVMNYTATLAKDDSGRWLVSSLAGDFAPNEGP
;
A
#
# COMPACT_ATOMS: atom_id res chain seq x y z
N MET A 1 8.99 -47.99 -1.07
CA MET A 1 8.98 -46.76 -1.90
C MET A 1 8.55 -45.60 -1.02
N SER A 2 9.52 -44.87 -0.47
CA SER A 2 9.24 -43.71 0.42
C SER A 2 9.10 -42.45 -0.40
N PRO A 3 8.13 -41.57 -0.12
CA PRO A 3 7.99 -40.29 -0.84
C PRO A 3 9.09 -39.33 -0.40
N VAL A 4 9.89 -38.88 -1.36
CA VAL A 4 10.89 -37.83 -1.20
C VAL A 4 10.16 -36.51 -0.92
N LYS A 5 10.24 -36.03 0.31
CA LYS A 5 9.80 -34.68 0.67
C LYS A 5 10.77 -33.68 0.06
N HIS A 6 10.39 -33.06 -1.03
CA HIS A 6 11.10 -31.90 -1.58
C HIS A 6 10.83 -30.72 -0.65
N THR A 7 11.74 -30.49 0.28
CA THR A 7 11.83 -29.21 0.99
C THR A 7 12.32 -28.17 0.00
N TRP A 8 11.41 -27.38 -0.52
CA TRP A 8 11.71 -26.17 -1.29
C TRP A 8 12.35 -25.15 -0.33
N ARG A 9 13.67 -25.14 -0.25
CA ARG A 9 14.40 -23.99 0.25
C ARG A 9 14.36 -22.95 -0.87
N LEU A 10 13.35 -22.09 -0.85
CA LEU A 10 13.35 -20.86 -1.60
C LEU A 10 14.59 -20.06 -1.14
N ALA A 11 15.61 -20.04 -1.99
CA ALA A 11 16.69 -19.09 -1.86
C ALA A 11 16.07 -17.70 -1.92
N THR A 12 16.00 -17.05 -0.79
CA THR A 12 15.50 -15.70 -0.58
C THR A 12 16.46 -14.70 -1.21
N SER A 13 16.34 -14.54 -2.52
CA SER A 13 16.58 -13.26 -3.19
C SER A 13 15.21 -12.74 -3.65
N LEU A 14 14.28 -12.67 -2.73
CA LEU A 14 13.12 -11.82 -2.84
C LEU A 14 13.68 -10.40 -2.94
N GLY A 15 13.71 -9.87 -4.17
CA GLY A 15 13.61 -8.44 -4.36
C GLY A 15 12.34 -8.06 -3.62
N ALA A 16 12.49 -7.73 -2.36
CA ALA A 16 11.40 -7.32 -1.51
C ALA A 16 10.76 -6.14 -2.22
N LEU A 17 9.51 -6.30 -2.67
CA LEU A 17 8.58 -5.20 -2.62
C LEU A 17 8.57 -4.82 -1.13
N ALA A 18 9.57 -4.03 -0.73
CA ALA A 18 9.73 -3.58 0.61
C ALA A 18 8.53 -2.68 0.90
N VAL A 19 7.53 -3.25 1.53
CA VAL A 19 6.61 -2.48 2.34
C VAL A 19 7.51 -1.95 3.47
N VAL A 20 8.07 -0.75 3.26
CA VAL A 20 8.80 -0.05 4.31
C VAL A 20 7.77 0.37 5.34
N ALA A 21 7.52 -0.51 6.29
CA ALA A 21 6.86 -0.15 7.53
C ALA A 21 7.89 0.56 8.41
N THR A 22 8.12 1.84 8.17
CA THR A 22 8.87 2.68 9.10
C THR A 22 7.92 3.10 10.22
N GLY A 23 7.82 2.25 11.24
CA GLY A 23 7.23 2.59 12.52
C GLY A 23 8.09 3.63 13.23
N GLY A 24 7.73 4.89 13.12
CA GLY A 24 8.24 5.96 13.97
C GLY A 24 7.60 5.85 15.36
N VAL A 25 8.30 5.24 16.31
CA VAL A 25 7.95 5.28 17.73
C VAL A 25 8.27 6.67 18.24
N LEU A 26 7.29 7.52 18.41
CA LEU A 26 7.39 8.70 19.24
C LEU A 26 7.21 8.28 20.71
N ALA A 27 8.32 8.09 21.41
CA ALA A 27 8.36 7.94 22.85
C ALA A 27 8.02 9.30 23.51
N LEU A 28 6.82 9.43 24.06
CA LEU A 28 6.47 10.48 25.01
C LEU A 28 6.81 9.99 26.42
N SER A 29 8.01 10.33 26.89
CA SER A 29 8.38 10.25 28.29
C SER A 29 8.00 11.55 29.00
N GLY A 30 7.17 11.47 29.99
CA GLY A 30 6.82 12.60 30.84
C GLY A 30 5.99 12.15 32.04
N ALA A 31 6.68 11.65 33.09
CA ALA A 31 6.05 11.40 34.39
C ALA A 31 6.03 12.67 35.25
N GLY A 32 4.91 12.92 35.89
CA GLY A 32 4.80 13.85 37.01
C GLY A 32 3.43 13.75 37.67
N PRO A 33 3.32 13.43 38.95
CA PRO A 33 2.05 13.34 39.65
C PRO A 33 1.62 14.70 40.19
N ALA A 34 0.40 15.12 39.94
CA ALA A 34 -0.27 16.13 40.75
C ALA A 34 -1.75 15.82 40.87
N SER A 35 -2.14 15.61 42.10
CA SER A 35 -3.49 15.50 42.62
C SER A 35 -4.35 16.72 42.28
N GLY A 36 -5.62 16.50 42.03
CA GLY A 36 -6.58 17.60 41.94
C GLY A 36 -7.84 17.21 41.19
N SER A 37 -8.82 16.73 41.91
CA SER A 37 -10.17 16.44 41.46
C SER A 37 -10.81 17.62 40.75
N GLN A 38 -11.25 17.45 39.55
CA GLN A 38 -12.50 17.93 39.00
C GLN A 38 -12.81 17.11 37.76
N GLN A 39 -13.74 16.17 37.89
CA GLN A 39 -14.43 15.58 36.76
C GLN A 39 -15.24 16.69 36.07
N THR A 40 -14.61 17.40 35.16
CA THR A 40 -15.32 18.11 34.12
C THR A 40 -15.76 17.03 33.13
N GLU A 41 -17.04 16.83 33.01
CA GLU A 41 -17.64 15.99 31.96
C GLU A 41 -16.94 16.35 30.63
N ALA A 42 -16.02 15.48 30.21
CA ALA A 42 -15.43 15.56 28.91
C ALA A 42 -16.61 15.42 27.92
N GLY A 43 -17.01 16.56 27.33
CA GLY A 43 -18.05 16.61 26.36
C GLY A 43 -17.78 15.52 25.34
N LEU A 44 -18.69 14.55 25.25
CA LEU A 44 -18.71 13.53 24.22
C LEU A 44 -18.63 14.29 22.90
N VAL A 45 -17.44 14.32 22.31
CA VAL A 45 -17.25 14.82 20.94
C VAL A 45 -18.16 13.96 20.10
N ARG A 46 -19.30 14.53 19.72
CA ARG A 46 -20.29 13.87 18.87
C ARG A 46 -19.53 13.56 17.58
N ALA A 47 -19.18 12.29 17.38
CA ALA A 47 -18.56 11.87 16.15
C ALA A 47 -19.45 12.37 15.00
N ASP A 48 -18.90 13.19 14.11
CA ASP A 48 -19.64 13.73 12.98
C ASP A 48 -19.89 12.61 11.98
N THR A 49 -20.94 11.82 12.24
CA THR A 49 -21.30 10.63 11.46
C THR A 49 -21.62 10.97 10.01
N ALA A 50 -21.97 12.22 9.72
CA ALA A 50 -22.26 12.67 8.35
C ALA A 50 -21.02 12.63 7.44
N GLN A 51 -19.82 12.77 7.99
CA GLN A 51 -18.56 12.77 7.23
C GLN A 51 -17.93 11.37 7.06
N LEU A 52 -18.44 10.34 7.75
CA LEU A 52 -17.88 8.99 7.66
C LEU A 52 -17.82 8.41 6.24
N PRO A 53 -18.83 8.59 5.37
CA PRO A 53 -18.75 8.10 3.99
C PRO A 53 -17.64 8.77 3.18
N GLU A 54 -17.44 10.07 3.35
CA GLU A 54 -16.39 10.84 2.65
C GLU A 54 -14.99 10.37 3.09
N VAL A 55 -14.77 10.20 4.40
CA VAL A 55 -13.50 9.69 4.96
C VAL A 55 -13.20 8.29 4.43
N LYS A 56 -14.19 7.38 4.43
CA LYS A 56 -14.03 6.03 3.88
C LYS A 56 -13.70 6.05 2.39
N SER A 57 -14.36 6.93 1.64
CA SER A 57 -14.12 7.12 0.21
C SER A 57 -12.71 7.62 -0.06
N ALA A 58 -12.26 8.66 0.67
CA ALA A 58 -10.91 9.24 0.54
C ALA A 58 -9.82 8.20 0.87
N PHE A 59 -9.95 7.48 1.99
CA PHE A 59 -9.04 6.38 2.34
C PHE A 59 -9.00 5.31 1.25
N THR A 60 -10.18 4.86 0.78
CA THR A 60 -10.28 3.84 -0.28
C THR A 60 -9.58 4.29 -1.55
N ALA A 61 -9.80 5.53 -1.98
CA ALA A 61 -9.17 6.10 -3.16
C ALA A 61 -7.65 6.17 -2.99
N ALA A 62 -7.15 6.64 -1.84
CA ALA A 62 -5.74 6.72 -1.53
C ALA A 62 -5.05 5.35 -1.62
N ILE A 63 -5.59 4.33 -0.95
CA ILE A 63 -5.01 2.98 -0.98
C ILE A 63 -5.02 2.39 -2.39
N LYS A 64 -6.14 2.46 -3.11
CA LYS A 64 -6.23 1.94 -4.47
C LYS A 64 -5.26 2.64 -5.40
N THR A 65 -5.15 3.98 -5.30
CA THR A 65 -4.23 4.77 -6.11
C THR A 65 -2.76 4.44 -5.82
N SER A 66 -2.37 4.39 -4.54
CA SER A 66 -1.00 4.04 -4.15
C SER A 66 -0.59 2.66 -4.69
N ARG A 67 -1.48 1.66 -4.58
CA ARG A 67 -1.19 0.31 -5.07
C ARG A 67 -1.20 0.22 -6.60
N ALA A 68 -2.16 0.86 -7.26
CA ALA A 68 -2.24 0.85 -8.72
C ALA A 68 -1.06 1.59 -9.38
N ALA A 69 -0.58 2.68 -8.78
CA ALA A 69 0.56 3.44 -9.30
C ALA A 69 1.85 2.62 -9.38
N GLN A 70 1.99 1.60 -8.53
CA GLN A 70 3.15 0.70 -8.55
C GLN A 70 3.13 -0.32 -9.71
N ALA A 71 2.03 -0.41 -10.45
CA ALA A 71 1.91 -1.26 -11.63
C ALA A 71 2.15 -0.48 -12.93
N PRO A 72 2.76 -1.09 -13.95
CA PRO A 72 2.82 -0.49 -15.27
C PRO A 72 1.42 -0.37 -15.88
N PRO A 73 1.21 0.55 -16.84
CA PRO A 73 -0.05 0.64 -17.56
C PRO A 73 -0.39 -0.69 -18.24
N ALA A 74 -1.65 -1.12 -18.15
CA ALA A 74 -2.10 -2.39 -18.73
C ALA A 74 -1.77 -2.51 -20.24
N SER A 75 -1.81 -1.40 -20.97
CA SER A 75 -1.41 -1.35 -22.39
C SER A 75 0.06 -1.68 -22.64
N ALA A 76 0.94 -1.49 -21.66
CA ALA A 76 2.37 -1.80 -21.77
C ALA A 76 2.68 -3.27 -21.40
N VAL A 77 1.85 -3.89 -20.57
CA VAL A 77 2.00 -5.29 -20.16
C VAL A 77 1.49 -6.27 -21.24
N GLY A 78 0.50 -5.85 -22.02
CA GLY A 78 -0.16 -6.70 -23.01
C GLY A 78 -1.04 -7.79 -22.39
N ASP A 79 -1.47 -8.73 -23.22
CA ASP A 79 -2.28 -9.87 -22.77
C ASP A 79 -1.40 -11.00 -22.23
N VAL A 80 -1.17 -10.97 -20.92
CA VAL A 80 -0.37 -12.01 -20.23
C VAL A 80 -1.09 -13.35 -20.11
N SER A 81 -2.38 -13.42 -20.40
CA SER A 81 -3.14 -14.68 -20.38
C SER A 81 -2.85 -15.56 -21.61
N SER A 82 -2.36 -14.95 -22.67
CA SER A 82 -1.97 -15.63 -23.92
C SER A 82 -0.53 -16.16 -23.90
N LEU A 83 0.26 -15.85 -22.87
CA LEU A 83 1.65 -16.30 -22.77
C LEU A 83 1.72 -17.80 -22.50
N ALA A 84 2.57 -18.50 -23.26
CA ALA A 84 2.88 -19.88 -22.98
C ALA A 84 3.64 -20.02 -21.65
N ALA A 85 3.57 -21.20 -21.02
CA ALA A 85 4.33 -21.48 -19.82
C ALA A 85 5.84 -21.26 -20.05
N GLY A 86 6.48 -20.52 -19.14
CA GLY A 86 7.91 -20.17 -19.26
C GLY A 86 8.22 -19.00 -20.21
N GLN A 87 7.25 -18.45 -20.89
CA GLN A 87 7.43 -17.27 -21.75
C GLN A 87 7.42 -15.98 -20.93
N ALA A 88 8.31 -15.05 -21.28
CA ALA A 88 8.36 -13.72 -20.67
C ALA A 88 7.27 -12.80 -21.18
N ALA A 89 6.68 -12.00 -20.31
CA ALA A 89 5.93 -10.82 -20.70
C ALA A 89 6.86 -9.77 -21.33
N PRO A 90 6.30 -8.83 -22.14
CA PRO A 90 7.08 -7.74 -22.74
C PRO A 90 7.85 -6.93 -21.69
N GLU A 91 9.00 -6.41 -22.08
CA GLU A 91 9.74 -5.48 -21.25
C GLU A 91 9.08 -4.11 -21.23
N ILE A 92 9.02 -3.51 -20.05
CA ILE A 92 8.54 -2.13 -19.90
C ILE A 92 9.64 -1.17 -20.35
N SER A 93 9.40 -0.43 -21.43
CA SER A 93 10.39 0.50 -21.94
C SER A 93 10.71 1.64 -20.96
N ALA A 94 11.90 2.23 -21.08
CA ALA A 94 12.30 3.37 -20.23
C ALA A 94 11.36 4.59 -20.37
N SER A 95 10.73 4.79 -21.53
CA SER A 95 9.75 5.86 -21.73
C SER A 95 8.47 5.59 -20.95
N VAL A 96 7.97 4.36 -20.99
CA VAL A 96 6.77 3.95 -20.23
C VAL A 96 7.02 4.06 -18.73
N ARG A 97 8.18 3.59 -18.23
CA ARG A 97 8.56 3.73 -16.82
C ARG A 97 8.58 5.21 -16.36
N ARG A 98 9.14 6.12 -17.18
CA ARG A 98 9.11 7.56 -16.85
C ARG A 98 7.69 8.13 -16.81
N GLN A 99 6.86 7.74 -17.76
CA GLN A 99 5.45 8.15 -17.80
C GLN A 99 4.68 7.62 -16.60
N GLN A 100 4.87 6.34 -16.24
CA GLN A 100 4.28 5.71 -15.05
C GLN A 100 4.68 6.47 -13.77
N LEU A 101 5.98 6.77 -13.60
CA LEU A 101 6.46 7.51 -12.44
C LEU A 101 5.81 8.89 -12.35
N SER A 102 5.79 9.67 -13.44
CA SER A 102 5.17 10.99 -13.45
C SER A 102 3.67 10.91 -13.12
N ALA A 103 2.92 10.06 -13.83
CA ALA A 103 1.48 9.90 -13.59
C ALA A 103 1.17 9.37 -12.19
N GLY A 104 2.02 8.49 -11.66
CA GLY A 104 1.90 7.98 -10.30
C GLY A 104 2.10 9.07 -9.25
N LEU A 105 3.13 9.91 -9.38
CA LEU A 105 3.38 11.04 -8.47
C LEU A 105 2.21 12.03 -8.48
N ASP A 106 1.70 12.40 -9.67
CA ASP A 106 0.54 13.27 -9.81
C ASP A 106 -0.72 12.67 -9.16
N SER A 107 -0.85 11.35 -9.24
CA SER A 107 -1.98 10.64 -8.64
C SER A 107 -1.89 10.58 -7.12
N LEU A 108 -0.69 10.34 -6.57
CA LEU A 108 -0.46 10.36 -5.11
C LEU A 108 -0.78 11.74 -4.53
N ALA A 109 -0.35 12.83 -5.17
CA ALA A 109 -0.61 14.20 -4.72
C ALA A 109 -2.10 14.57 -4.62
N LYS A 110 -2.99 13.83 -5.29
CA LYS A 110 -4.45 14.04 -5.21
C LYS A 110 -5.09 13.44 -3.96
N HIS A 111 -4.45 12.46 -3.33
CA HIS A 111 -5.04 11.67 -2.26
C HIS A 111 -4.28 11.74 -0.93
N PHE A 112 -3.05 12.22 -0.97
CA PHE A 112 -2.17 12.32 0.19
C PHE A 112 -1.75 13.77 0.43
N THR A 113 -1.49 14.13 1.69
CA THR A 113 -0.82 15.40 1.98
C THR A 113 0.59 15.39 1.37
N PRO A 114 1.21 16.55 1.12
CA PRO A 114 2.53 16.60 0.48
C PRO A 114 3.59 15.73 1.14
N ALA A 115 3.66 15.73 2.47
CA ALA A 115 4.61 14.91 3.22
C ALA A 115 4.35 13.41 3.06
N GLN A 116 3.08 12.98 3.13
CA GLN A 116 2.72 11.57 2.96
C GLN A 116 2.84 11.13 1.50
N ALA A 117 2.52 12.01 0.54
CA ALA A 117 2.71 11.72 -0.89
C ALA A 117 4.19 11.44 -1.22
N GLU A 118 5.13 12.21 -0.64
CA GLU A 118 6.56 11.96 -0.81
C GLU A 118 6.99 10.64 -0.16
N HIS A 119 6.42 10.28 0.99
CA HIS A 119 6.65 8.97 1.61
C HIS A 119 6.17 7.80 0.70
N GLU A 120 4.95 7.90 0.16
CA GLU A 120 4.42 6.90 -0.79
C GLU A 120 5.23 6.85 -2.09
N ALA A 121 5.77 7.99 -2.53
CA ALA A 121 6.58 8.09 -3.75
C ALA A 121 7.87 7.26 -3.67
N VAL A 122 8.39 6.96 -2.48
CA VAL A 122 9.55 6.06 -2.31
C VAL A 122 9.21 4.67 -2.83
N GLY A 123 8.07 4.12 -2.41
CA GLY A 123 7.59 2.80 -2.87
C GLY A 123 7.34 2.76 -4.38
N LEU A 124 6.74 3.83 -4.92
CA LEU A 124 6.53 3.98 -6.36
C LEU A 124 7.85 4.00 -7.14
N ARG A 125 8.84 4.80 -6.70
CA ARG A 125 10.16 4.87 -7.36
C ARG A 125 10.87 3.51 -7.35
N ASN A 126 10.78 2.78 -6.23
CA ASN A 126 11.37 1.44 -6.11
C ASN A 126 10.70 0.45 -7.06
N ALA A 127 9.36 0.44 -7.14
CA ALA A 127 8.61 -0.42 -8.05
C ALA A 127 8.98 -0.14 -9.51
N VAL A 128 9.05 1.13 -9.92
CA VAL A 128 9.44 1.53 -11.29
C VAL A 128 10.91 1.20 -11.59
N ALA A 129 11.79 1.32 -10.60
CA ALA A 129 13.21 0.95 -10.76
C ALA A 129 13.36 -0.57 -10.97
N GLU A 130 12.62 -1.39 -10.23
CA GLU A 130 12.64 -2.86 -10.36
C GLU A 130 12.17 -3.33 -11.75
N GLU A 131 11.31 -2.58 -12.43
CA GLU A 131 10.91 -2.87 -13.82
C GLU A 131 12.05 -2.80 -14.83
N ALA A 132 13.20 -2.21 -14.47
CA ALA A 132 14.43 -2.24 -15.28
C ALA A 132 15.22 -3.54 -15.11
N ASN A 133 14.90 -4.36 -14.12
CA ASN A 133 15.57 -5.62 -13.87
C ASN A 133 15.23 -6.64 -14.98
N PRO A 134 16.23 -7.16 -15.73
CA PRO A 134 15.98 -8.09 -16.83
C PRO A 134 15.40 -9.44 -16.38
N ALA A 135 15.49 -9.77 -15.08
CA ALA A 135 14.96 -10.99 -14.50
C ALA A 135 13.57 -10.80 -13.85
N PHE A 136 12.95 -9.62 -13.98
CA PHE A 136 11.67 -9.29 -13.37
C PHE A 136 10.72 -8.64 -14.37
N ARG A 137 9.43 -8.94 -14.27
CA ARG A 137 8.34 -8.31 -15.03
C ARG A 137 7.19 -8.03 -14.08
N ASN A 138 6.90 -6.76 -13.83
CA ASN A 138 5.70 -6.36 -13.11
C ASN A 138 4.49 -6.45 -14.07
N LEU A 139 3.47 -7.22 -13.70
CA LEU A 139 2.28 -7.47 -14.51
C LEU A 139 1.04 -6.77 -13.94
N GLY A 140 1.12 -6.29 -12.70
CA GLY A 140 0.03 -5.59 -12.06
C GLY A 140 0.10 -5.63 -10.54
N SER A 141 -0.55 -4.69 -9.92
CA SER A 141 -0.78 -4.64 -8.46
C SER A 141 -2.05 -3.87 -8.14
N GLY A 142 -2.59 -4.07 -6.94
CA GLY A 142 -3.79 -3.37 -6.54
C GLY A 142 -4.28 -3.73 -5.16
N ALA A 143 -5.42 -3.11 -4.80
CA ALA A 143 -6.19 -3.43 -3.61
C ALA A 143 -7.60 -3.82 -4.02
N SER A 144 -8.08 -4.98 -3.56
CA SER A 144 -9.37 -5.54 -3.98
C SER A 144 -10.47 -5.36 -2.94
N LYS A 145 -10.23 -5.73 -1.68
CA LYS A 145 -11.22 -5.66 -0.60
C LYS A 145 -10.72 -4.74 0.50
N ILE A 146 -11.58 -3.82 0.96
CA ILE A 146 -11.31 -2.94 2.09
C ILE A 146 -12.43 -3.12 3.12
N THR A 147 -12.06 -3.55 4.32
CA THR A 147 -12.99 -3.73 5.44
C THR A 147 -12.60 -2.78 6.56
N PHE A 148 -13.43 -1.78 6.81
CA PHE A 148 -13.19 -0.82 7.88
C PHE A 148 -13.51 -1.44 9.23
N THR A 149 -12.55 -1.44 10.16
CA THR A 149 -12.72 -1.92 11.52
C THR A 149 -13.02 -0.77 12.49
N ARG A 150 -12.48 0.42 12.22
CA ARG A 150 -12.76 1.62 13.00
C ARG A 150 -12.62 2.87 12.13
N VAL A 151 -13.55 3.81 12.28
CA VAL A 151 -13.46 5.15 11.68
C VAL A 151 -13.96 6.16 12.69
N GLY A 152 -13.17 7.19 12.93
CA GLY A 152 -13.51 8.31 13.80
C GLY A 152 -13.26 9.64 13.11
N VAL A 153 -14.13 10.63 13.34
CA VAL A 153 -14.00 11.98 12.80
C VAL A 153 -14.07 12.98 13.94
N SER A 154 -13.16 13.93 13.96
CA SER A 154 -13.11 15.03 14.92
C SER A 154 -12.71 16.32 14.19
N GLY A 155 -13.67 17.17 13.88
CA GLY A 155 -13.46 18.41 13.14
C GLY A 155 -12.86 18.15 11.74
N SER A 156 -11.68 18.68 11.49
CA SER A 156 -10.93 18.53 10.24
C SER A 156 -9.97 17.33 10.21
N THR A 157 -10.02 16.45 11.21
CA THR A 157 -9.15 15.27 11.31
C THR A 157 -9.99 14.00 11.41
N ALA A 158 -9.54 12.92 10.78
CA ALA A 158 -10.16 11.61 10.90
C ALA A 158 -9.10 10.52 11.12
N THR A 159 -9.51 9.44 11.80
CA THR A 159 -8.71 8.23 11.97
C THR A 159 -9.42 7.06 11.33
N VAL A 160 -8.67 6.19 10.68
CA VAL A 160 -9.17 4.99 10.00
C VAL A 160 -8.33 3.80 10.40
N GLN A 161 -9.00 2.69 10.75
CA GLN A 161 -8.39 1.36 10.81
C GLN A 161 -9.15 0.46 9.85
N ALA A 162 -8.43 -0.25 9.01
CA ALA A 162 -9.02 -1.11 7.99
C ALA A 162 -8.13 -2.30 7.66
N GLN A 163 -8.76 -3.42 7.31
CA GLN A 163 -8.10 -4.52 6.65
C GLN A 163 -8.25 -4.36 5.13
N VAL A 164 -7.15 -4.51 4.42
CA VAL A 164 -7.10 -4.38 2.97
C VAL A 164 -6.48 -5.62 2.35
N THR A 165 -7.18 -6.26 1.45
CA THR A 165 -6.60 -7.30 0.61
C THR A 165 -5.83 -6.63 -0.53
N ILE A 166 -4.52 -6.80 -0.54
CA ILE A 166 -3.63 -6.35 -1.61
C ILE A 166 -3.23 -7.54 -2.47
N TRP A 167 -2.95 -7.29 -3.71
CA TRP A 167 -2.46 -8.30 -4.64
C TRP A 167 -1.36 -7.72 -5.53
N ALA A 168 -0.47 -8.59 -5.97
CA ALA A 168 0.49 -8.31 -7.03
C ALA A 168 0.49 -9.46 -8.03
N LYS A 169 0.87 -9.18 -9.28
CA LYS A 169 1.14 -10.18 -10.30
C LYS A 169 2.48 -9.83 -10.96
N PHE A 170 3.38 -10.77 -10.97
CA PHE A 170 4.69 -10.55 -11.57
C PHE A 170 5.29 -11.84 -12.11
N GLN A 171 6.29 -11.71 -12.96
CA GLN A 171 7.15 -12.81 -13.38
C GLN A 171 8.56 -12.60 -12.87
N GLN A 172 9.19 -13.71 -12.49
CA GLN A 172 10.61 -13.77 -12.15
C GLN A 172 11.29 -14.85 -12.98
N ARG A 173 12.53 -14.60 -13.37
CA ARG A 173 13.35 -15.58 -14.06
C ARG A 173 14.11 -16.42 -13.03
N LEU A 174 13.71 -17.70 -12.89
CA LEU A 174 14.33 -18.67 -11.99
C LEU A 174 14.95 -19.77 -12.83
N ASP A 175 16.23 -20.03 -12.65
CA ASP A 175 16.98 -21.06 -13.40
C ASP A 175 16.77 -20.99 -14.93
N GLY A 176 16.73 -19.77 -15.46
CA GLY A 176 16.53 -19.52 -16.88
C GLY A 176 15.09 -19.53 -17.36
N THR A 177 14.14 -19.95 -16.53
CA THR A 177 12.72 -20.08 -16.87
C THR A 177 11.91 -18.95 -16.20
N TRP A 178 10.91 -18.41 -16.92
CA TRP A 178 10.00 -17.41 -16.37
C TRP A 178 8.88 -18.07 -15.58
N VAL A 179 8.72 -17.65 -14.32
CA VAL A 179 7.68 -18.14 -13.41
C VAL A 179 6.79 -16.98 -13.02
N THR A 180 5.47 -17.17 -13.17
CA THR A 180 4.48 -16.18 -12.75
C THR A 180 4.07 -16.42 -11.30
N ALA A 181 4.08 -15.35 -10.50
CA ALA A 181 3.58 -15.34 -9.12
C ALA A 181 2.40 -14.37 -9.00
N ASN A 182 1.42 -14.74 -8.17
CA ASN A 182 0.23 -13.93 -7.88
C ASN A 182 -0.02 -13.88 -6.36
N PRO A 183 0.87 -13.28 -5.55
CA PRO A 183 0.65 -13.17 -4.12
C PRO A 183 -0.56 -12.29 -3.83
N VAL A 184 -1.35 -12.73 -2.84
CA VAL A 184 -2.47 -11.99 -2.27
C VAL A 184 -2.30 -12.02 -0.76
N ASN A 185 -2.27 -10.85 -0.14
CA ASN A 185 -2.06 -10.72 1.30
C ASN A 185 -3.10 -9.79 1.90
N VAL A 186 -3.40 -9.98 3.18
CA VAL A 186 -4.23 -9.06 3.96
C VAL A 186 -3.32 -8.17 4.80
N MET A 187 -3.52 -6.85 4.67
CA MET A 187 -2.81 -5.83 5.43
C MET A 187 -3.74 -5.17 6.42
N ASN A 188 -3.28 -4.92 7.64
CA ASN A 188 -3.92 -4.04 8.61
C ASN A 188 -3.37 -2.63 8.43
N TYR A 189 -4.23 -1.68 8.06
CA TYR A 189 -3.85 -0.28 7.92
C TYR A 189 -4.39 0.57 9.06
N THR A 190 -3.56 1.49 9.52
CA THR A 190 -3.95 2.63 10.35
C THR A 190 -3.59 3.90 9.61
N ALA A 191 -4.55 4.81 9.49
CA ALA A 191 -4.37 6.08 8.80
C ALA A 191 -4.95 7.24 9.60
N THR A 192 -4.33 8.41 9.44
CA THR A 192 -4.90 9.70 9.78
C THR A 192 -5.19 10.44 8.49
N LEU A 193 -6.35 11.10 8.43
CA LEU A 193 -6.72 11.98 7.33
C LEU A 193 -6.91 13.39 7.88
N ALA A 194 -6.62 14.38 7.05
CA ALA A 194 -6.85 15.79 7.33
C ALA A 194 -7.60 16.43 6.17
N LYS A 195 -8.46 17.41 6.46
CA LYS A 195 -9.05 18.26 5.42
C LYS A 195 -8.04 19.28 4.93
N ASP A 196 -7.95 19.43 3.62
CA ASP A 196 -7.25 20.56 3.01
C ASP A 196 -8.11 21.85 3.05
N ASP A 197 -7.56 22.96 2.58
CA ASP A 197 -8.24 24.27 2.56
C ASP A 197 -9.50 24.26 1.68
N SER A 198 -9.64 23.33 0.76
CA SER A 198 -10.85 23.13 -0.05
C SER A 198 -11.89 22.22 0.61
N GLY A 199 -11.60 21.68 1.80
CA GLY A 199 -12.45 20.78 2.55
C GLY A 199 -12.36 19.31 2.12
N ARG A 200 -11.44 18.93 1.24
CA ARG A 200 -11.22 17.53 0.83
C ARG A 200 -10.42 16.77 1.88
N TRP A 201 -10.76 15.53 2.09
CA TRP A 201 -10.00 14.62 2.93
C TRP A 201 -8.77 14.06 2.19
N LEU A 202 -7.58 14.28 2.77
CA LEU A 202 -6.32 13.73 2.29
C LEU A 202 -5.71 12.84 3.39
N VAL A 203 -5.08 11.73 3.02
CA VAL A 203 -4.32 10.91 3.96
C VAL A 203 -3.04 11.64 4.36
N SER A 204 -2.91 11.94 5.65
CA SER A 204 -1.76 12.66 6.22
C SER A 204 -0.76 11.73 6.91
N SER A 205 -1.19 10.51 7.25
CA SER A 205 -0.32 9.45 7.75
C SER A 205 -0.92 8.10 7.39
N LEU A 206 -0.07 7.16 6.99
CA LEU A 206 -0.47 5.80 6.66
C LEU A 206 0.60 4.82 7.17
N ALA A 207 0.18 3.86 7.99
CA ALA A 207 0.99 2.74 8.41
C ALA A 207 0.25 1.44 8.09
N GLY A 208 0.98 0.41 7.68
CA GLY A 208 0.40 -0.89 7.35
C GLY A 208 1.32 -2.03 7.71
N ASP A 209 0.75 -3.07 8.34
CA ASP A 209 1.43 -4.31 8.67
C ASP A 209 0.67 -5.49 8.09
N PHE A 210 1.35 -6.60 7.83
CA PHE A 210 0.68 -7.84 7.46
C PHE A 210 -0.26 -8.29 8.58
N ALA A 211 -1.44 -8.79 8.21
CA ALA A 211 -2.31 -9.44 9.17
C ALA A 211 -1.62 -10.70 9.74
N PRO A 212 -1.95 -11.14 10.97
CA PRO A 212 -1.38 -12.35 11.54
C PRO A 212 -1.50 -13.54 10.60
N ASN A 213 -0.40 -14.28 10.40
CA ASN A 213 -0.25 -15.41 9.47
C ASN A 213 -0.28 -15.04 7.97
N GLU A 214 -0.24 -13.76 7.65
CA GLU A 214 -0.06 -13.23 6.29
C GLU A 214 1.38 -12.72 6.14
N GLY A 215 1.83 -12.61 4.92
CA GLY A 215 3.17 -12.07 4.63
C GLY A 215 4.08 -13.12 3.99
N PRO A 216 5.26 -12.66 3.55
CA PRO A 216 6.24 -13.50 2.88
C PRO A 216 6.88 -14.52 3.80
#